data_b22a1fd92977031905cdb1ceb08f8b50
#
_entry.id   b22a1fd92977031905cdb1ceb08f8b50
#
_cell.length_a   1.000
_cell.length_b   1.000
_cell.length_c   1.000
_cell.angle_alpha   90.00
_cell.angle_beta   90.00
_cell.angle_gamma   90.00
#
_symmetry.space_group_name_H-M   'P 1'
#
loop_
_entity.id
_entity.type
_entity.pdbx_description
1 polymer ?
#
loop_
_entity_poly.entity_id
_entity_poly.type
_entity_poly.pdbx_seq_one_letter_code
_entity_poly.pdbx_strand_id
1 'polypeptide(L)'
;MTKHPTFSVIVPVHNTKECLPTCLDTLISQTLASLEVLIIDDCSDQDIRETAAPYLADPRFRYYRLNQCLGPGGARNAGLDAASGKYIGFCDSDDWVDLDFYETAVEFMERSGADIGMCSLIRETDGAPGDHIYKCKYDHLINLSPDMAVKIMTYQYDAGIKIIPPCTNKIYKKTFLDGLHARFQNHMYFQDVFFAFQTFLHAKKLICIPNVRYHHFRRQDSIIQSFSPKHISDFVQLFSLISAFLKDIGLYERYQHNYYRLCEHFYNIIIREIFQFVQSEDEKKQYIRTSFSALKQVVNLDEYLEYATAEKLRQHIQPHIQDTTLY
;
A
#
# COMPACT_ATOMS: atom_id res chain seq x y z
N MET A 1 -10.14 -6.58 -34.58
CA MET A 1 -9.13 -6.69 -33.52
C MET A 1 -9.63 -5.88 -32.35
N THR A 2 -10.01 -6.51 -31.25
CA THR A 2 -10.39 -5.80 -30.03
C THR A 2 -9.15 -5.06 -29.53
N LYS A 3 -9.19 -3.74 -29.57
CA LYS A 3 -8.08 -2.89 -29.12
C LYS A 3 -8.01 -3.05 -27.59
N HIS A 4 -6.93 -3.64 -27.07
CA HIS A 4 -6.73 -3.71 -25.61
C HIS A 4 -6.75 -2.30 -25.02
N PRO A 5 -7.31 -2.11 -23.81
CA PRO A 5 -7.28 -0.81 -23.15
C PRO A 5 -5.84 -0.39 -22.88
N THR A 6 -5.61 0.92 -22.81
CA THR A 6 -4.30 1.46 -22.43
C THR A 6 -4.06 1.25 -20.94
N PHE A 7 -5.12 1.32 -20.13
CA PHE A 7 -5.01 1.29 -18.67
C PHE A 7 -6.09 0.39 -18.04
N SER A 8 -5.71 -0.40 -17.04
CA SER A 8 -6.65 -1.14 -16.17
C SER A 8 -6.59 -0.56 -14.76
N VAL A 9 -7.75 -0.12 -14.25
CA VAL A 9 -7.94 0.27 -12.85
C VAL A 9 -8.58 -0.88 -12.10
N ILE A 10 -7.93 -1.37 -11.05
CA ILE A 10 -8.43 -2.44 -10.19
C ILE A 10 -9.02 -1.80 -8.94
N VAL A 11 -10.31 -2.03 -8.68
CA VAL A 11 -11.06 -1.50 -7.54
C VAL A 11 -11.45 -2.67 -6.62
N PRO A 12 -10.67 -2.95 -5.56
CA PRO A 12 -11.06 -3.94 -4.56
C PRO A 12 -12.22 -3.39 -3.71
N VAL A 13 -13.27 -4.18 -3.51
CA VAL A 13 -14.46 -3.78 -2.77
C VAL A 13 -14.78 -4.81 -1.70
N HIS A 14 -14.97 -4.36 -0.45
CA HIS A 14 -15.52 -5.19 0.63
C HIS A 14 -16.33 -4.33 1.59
N ASN A 15 -17.65 -4.50 1.58
CA ASN A 15 -18.58 -3.78 2.47
C ASN A 15 -18.44 -2.24 2.44
N THR A 16 -18.23 -1.66 1.24
CA THR A 16 -18.09 -0.21 1.02
C THR A 16 -19.19 0.36 0.12
N LYS A 17 -20.42 -0.18 0.22
CA LYS A 17 -21.57 0.21 -0.61
C LYS A 17 -21.78 1.73 -0.65
N GLU A 18 -21.61 2.41 0.48
CA GLU A 18 -21.89 3.84 0.62
C GLU A 18 -20.81 4.74 -0.04
N CYS A 19 -19.55 4.31 -0.04
CA CYS A 19 -18.43 5.08 -0.58
C CYS A 19 -18.19 4.80 -2.07
N LEU A 20 -18.54 3.59 -2.53
CA LEU A 20 -18.26 3.11 -3.88
C LEU A 20 -18.75 4.07 -4.99
N PRO A 21 -19.94 4.71 -4.91
CA PRO A 21 -20.37 5.67 -5.94
C PRO A 21 -19.36 6.82 -6.15
N THR A 22 -18.82 7.41 -5.08
CA THR A 22 -17.85 8.51 -5.18
C THR A 22 -16.60 8.06 -5.95
N CYS A 23 -16.09 6.87 -5.67
CA CYS A 23 -14.97 6.29 -6.40
C CYS A 23 -15.32 6.11 -7.88
N LEU A 24 -16.42 5.42 -8.19
CA LEU A 24 -16.81 5.11 -9.57
C LEU A 24 -17.17 6.35 -10.40
N ASP A 25 -17.72 7.41 -9.78
CA ASP A 25 -18.02 8.69 -10.44
C ASP A 25 -16.74 9.37 -10.95
N THR A 26 -15.63 9.29 -10.20
CA THR A 26 -14.35 9.83 -10.68
C THR A 26 -13.73 8.96 -11.77
N LEU A 27 -13.95 7.66 -11.72
CA LEU A 27 -13.42 6.73 -12.73
C LEU A 27 -14.18 6.78 -14.05
N ILE A 28 -15.52 6.94 -14.03
CA ILE A 28 -16.31 7.07 -15.25
C ILE A 28 -16.02 8.39 -15.96
N SER A 29 -15.66 9.43 -15.19
CA SER A 29 -15.39 10.78 -15.67
C SER A 29 -13.96 10.99 -16.16
N GLN A 30 -13.08 9.98 -16.08
CA GLN A 30 -11.68 10.13 -16.50
C GLN A 30 -11.53 10.53 -17.96
N THR A 31 -10.59 11.44 -18.24
CA THR A 31 -10.28 11.93 -19.59
C THR A 31 -9.65 10.86 -20.48
N LEU A 32 -8.96 9.87 -19.90
CA LEU A 32 -8.41 8.73 -20.62
C LEU A 32 -9.52 7.82 -21.16
N ALA A 33 -9.86 7.94 -22.43
CA ALA A 33 -10.93 7.13 -23.05
C ALA A 33 -10.62 5.62 -23.10
N SER A 34 -9.34 5.25 -23.26
CA SER A 34 -8.90 3.83 -23.37
C SER A 34 -8.59 3.24 -21.99
N LEU A 35 -9.58 3.26 -21.10
CA LEU A 35 -9.54 2.78 -19.72
C LEU A 35 -10.47 1.58 -19.56
N GLU A 36 -10.11 0.59 -18.74
CA GLU A 36 -11.03 -0.39 -18.16
C GLU A 36 -11.02 -0.29 -16.64
N VAL A 37 -12.16 -0.49 -16.01
CA VAL A 37 -12.34 -0.49 -14.55
C VAL A 37 -12.84 -1.87 -14.13
N LEU A 38 -12.08 -2.52 -13.26
CA LEU A 38 -12.35 -3.87 -12.76
C LEU A 38 -12.78 -3.77 -11.30
N ILE A 39 -14.07 -3.85 -11.05
CA ILE A 39 -14.67 -3.86 -9.72
C ILE A 39 -14.60 -5.29 -9.18
N ILE A 40 -13.78 -5.51 -8.16
CA ILE A 40 -13.54 -6.83 -7.58
C ILE A 40 -14.18 -6.88 -6.18
N ASP A 41 -15.34 -7.48 -6.10
CA ASP A 41 -16.08 -7.67 -4.84
C ASP A 41 -15.55 -8.89 -4.09
N ASP A 42 -14.88 -8.64 -2.97
CA ASP A 42 -14.29 -9.65 -2.09
C ASP A 42 -15.33 -10.20 -1.10
N CYS A 43 -16.37 -10.85 -1.62
CA CYS A 43 -17.45 -11.47 -0.84
C CYS A 43 -18.17 -10.52 0.11
N SER A 44 -18.55 -9.32 -0.33
CA SER A 44 -19.29 -8.38 0.50
C SER A 44 -20.61 -8.97 0.99
N ASP A 45 -21.00 -8.68 2.24
CA ASP A 45 -22.32 -8.95 2.77
C ASP A 45 -23.39 -8.02 2.19
N GLN A 46 -22.96 -6.83 1.73
CA GLN A 46 -23.78 -5.82 1.06
C GLN A 46 -23.96 -6.12 -0.43
N ASP A 47 -25.07 -5.69 -1.03
CA ASP A 47 -25.27 -5.81 -2.47
C ASP A 47 -24.46 -4.73 -3.22
N ILE A 48 -23.21 -5.06 -3.48
CA ILE A 48 -22.29 -4.21 -4.25
C ILE A 48 -22.67 -4.17 -5.73
N ARG A 49 -23.24 -5.27 -6.27
CA ARG A 49 -23.63 -5.34 -7.66
C ARG A 49 -24.75 -4.36 -7.99
N GLU A 50 -25.72 -4.20 -7.11
CA GLU A 50 -26.79 -3.21 -7.23
C GLU A 50 -26.20 -1.79 -7.32
N THR A 51 -25.27 -1.45 -6.42
CA THR A 51 -24.60 -0.15 -6.40
C THR A 51 -23.74 0.09 -7.65
N ALA A 52 -23.09 -0.93 -8.18
CA ALA A 52 -22.30 -0.85 -9.40
C ALA A 52 -23.13 -0.81 -10.68
N ALA A 53 -24.41 -1.26 -10.66
CA ALA A 53 -25.24 -1.46 -11.84
C ALA A 53 -25.33 -0.22 -12.78
N PRO A 54 -25.48 1.03 -12.30
CA PRO A 54 -25.49 2.20 -13.17
C PRO A 54 -24.21 2.36 -14.00
N TYR A 55 -23.06 1.99 -13.44
CA TYR A 55 -21.75 2.12 -14.09
C TYR A 55 -21.51 0.99 -15.09
N LEU A 56 -22.10 -0.19 -14.89
CA LEU A 56 -21.97 -1.35 -15.79
C LEU A 56 -22.66 -1.15 -17.14
N ALA A 57 -23.42 -0.06 -17.32
CA ALA A 57 -23.91 0.37 -18.63
C ALA A 57 -22.78 0.89 -19.53
N ASP A 58 -21.67 1.38 -18.97
CA ASP A 58 -20.46 1.74 -19.69
C ASP A 58 -19.60 0.50 -19.92
N PRO A 59 -19.25 0.14 -21.17
CA PRO A 59 -18.48 -1.08 -21.48
C PRO A 59 -17.06 -1.09 -20.91
N ARG A 60 -16.57 0.03 -20.41
CA ARG A 60 -15.28 0.10 -19.71
C ARG A 60 -15.33 -0.55 -18.33
N PHE A 61 -16.52 -0.69 -17.70
CA PHE A 61 -16.68 -1.20 -16.34
C PHE A 61 -17.06 -2.67 -16.36
N ARG A 62 -16.37 -3.47 -15.54
CA ARG A 62 -16.63 -4.90 -15.33
C ARG A 62 -16.68 -5.21 -13.85
N TYR A 63 -17.62 -6.05 -13.45
CA TYR A 63 -17.82 -6.48 -12.09
C TYR A 63 -17.53 -7.98 -11.93
N TYR A 64 -16.74 -8.30 -10.92
CA TYR A 64 -16.37 -9.65 -10.54
C TYR A 64 -16.63 -9.83 -9.04
N ARG A 65 -17.33 -10.91 -8.66
CA ARG A 65 -17.50 -11.29 -7.27
C ARG A 65 -16.68 -12.55 -7.00
N LEU A 66 -15.86 -12.51 -5.95
CA LEU A 66 -15.08 -13.66 -5.51
C LEU A 66 -15.98 -14.65 -4.76
N ASN A 67 -15.67 -15.95 -4.84
CA ASN A 67 -16.41 -17.02 -4.16
C ASN A 67 -16.02 -17.15 -2.68
N GLN A 68 -14.93 -16.54 -2.27
CA GLN A 68 -14.43 -16.52 -0.88
C GLN A 68 -13.71 -15.20 -0.61
N CYS A 69 -13.82 -14.71 0.62
CA CYS A 69 -13.09 -13.53 1.03
C CYS A 69 -11.59 -13.83 1.08
N LEU A 70 -10.78 -13.04 0.36
CA LEU A 70 -9.33 -13.20 0.29
C LEU A 70 -8.59 -11.99 0.88
N GLY A 71 -9.34 -10.98 1.32
CA GLY A 71 -8.83 -9.69 1.76
C GLY A 71 -8.40 -8.82 0.58
N PRO A 72 -7.99 -7.57 0.86
CA PRO A 72 -7.69 -6.59 -0.19
C PRO A 72 -6.55 -7.04 -1.12
N GLY A 73 -5.59 -7.81 -0.61
CA GLY A 73 -4.51 -8.38 -1.44
C GLY A 73 -5.04 -9.39 -2.44
N GLY A 74 -5.92 -10.30 -2.01
CA GLY A 74 -6.51 -11.30 -2.88
C GLY A 74 -7.44 -10.69 -3.93
N ALA A 75 -8.23 -9.68 -3.57
CA ALA A 75 -9.04 -8.93 -4.51
C ALA A 75 -8.19 -8.24 -5.59
N ARG A 76 -7.08 -7.60 -5.18
CA ARG A 76 -6.13 -6.99 -6.13
C ARG A 76 -5.50 -8.03 -7.06
N ASN A 77 -5.17 -9.21 -6.56
CA ASN A 77 -4.64 -10.32 -7.38
C ASN A 77 -5.65 -10.78 -8.43
N ALA A 78 -6.92 -10.98 -8.05
CA ALA A 78 -7.97 -11.33 -9.01
C ALA A 78 -8.13 -10.25 -10.09
N GLY A 79 -8.01 -8.97 -9.70
CA GLY A 79 -7.98 -7.85 -10.64
C GLY A 79 -6.77 -7.89 -11.58
N LEU A 80 -5.57 -8.22 -11.07
CA LEU A 80 -4.36 -8.39 -11.89
C LEU A 80 -4.52 -9.49 -12.94
N ASP A 81 -5.18 -10.61 -12.58
CA ASP A 81 -5.43 -11.74 -13.49
C ASP A 81 -6.46 -11.36 -14.57
N ALA A 82 -7.43 -10.49 -14.27
CA ALA A 82 -8.46 -10.03 -15.20
C ALA A 82 -8.02 -8.83 -16.07
N ALA A 83 -6.96 -8.12 -15.67
CA ALA A 83 -6.52 -6.89 -16.32
C ALA A 83 -5.89 -7.15 -17.68
N SER A 84 -6.25 -6.32 -18.67
CA SER A 84 -5.77 -6.42 -20.06
C SER A 84 -5.05 -5.17 -20.56
N GLY A 85 -5.03 -4.10 -19.75
CA GLY A 85 -4.38 -2.84 -20.10
C GLY A 85 -2.86 -2.92 -20.14
N LYS A 86 -2.24 -2.01 -20.89
CA LYS A 86 -0.78 -1.85 -20.92
C LYS A 86 -0.22 -1.41 -19.56
N TYR A 87 -0.98 -0.58 -18.85
CA TYR A 87 -0.67 -0.08 -17.51
C TYR A 87 -1.73 -0.53 -16.51
N ILE A 88 -1.30 -0.73 -15.26
CA ILE A 88 -2.13 -1.14 -14.13
C ILE A 88 -2.07 -0.08 -13.04
N GLY A 89 -3.22 0.26 -12.47
CA GLY A 89 -3.34 1.04 -11.24
C GLY A 89 -4.38 0.43 -10.31
N PHE A 90 -4.34 0.84 -9.06
CA PHE A 90 -5.28 0.43 -8.02
C PHE A 90 -5.98 1.67 -7.47
N CYS A 91 -7.28 1.55 -7.24
CA CYS A 91 -8.07 2.58 -6.57
C CYS A 91 -8.93 1.91 -5.50
N ASP A 92 -8.73 2.27 -4.25
CA ASP A 92 -9.55 1.71 -3.17
C ASP A 92 -10.98 2.28 -3.27
N SER A 93 -11.97 1.46 -2.94
CA SER A 93 -13.40 1.75 -3.19
C SER A 93 -13.98 2.91 -2.38
N ASP A 94 -13.21 3.44 -1.44
CA ASP A 94 -13.53 4.61 -0.62
C ASP A 94 -12.70 5.86 -0.98
N ASP A 95 -11.85 5.75 -2.01
CA ASP A 95 -10.95 6.80 -2.48
C ASP A 95 -11.40 7.36 -3.85
N TRP A 96 -10.72 8.41 -4.32
CA TRP A 96 -10.94 8.99 -5.66
C TRP A 96 -9.67 9.59 -6.26
N VAL A 97 -9.75 10.00 -7.51
CA VAL A 97 -8.60 10.53 -8.26
C VAL A 97 -8.99 11.81 -9.02
N ASP A 98 -7.99 12.66 -9.32
CA ASP A 98 -8.18 13.81 -10.21
C ASP A 98 -8.72 13.37 -11.58
N LEU A 99 -9.43 14.26 -12.27
CA LEU A 99 -10.12 13.99 -13.55
C LEU A 99 -9.19 13.51 -14.67
N ASP A 100 -7.96 14.00 -14.71
CA ASP A 100 -6.95 13.70 -15.71
C ASP A 100 -5.84 12.77 -15.18
N PHE A 101 -6.10 12.11 -14.03
CA PHE A 101 -5.09 11.31 -13.30
C PHE A 101 -4.45 10.24 -14.18
N TYR A 102 -5.24 9.39 -14.84
CA TYR A 102 -4.72 8.29 -15.63
C TYR A 102 -4.16 8.74 -16.98
N GLU A 103 -4.74 9.78 -17.60
CA GLU A 103 -4.21 10.34 -18.84
C GLU A 103 -2.82 10.92 -18.64
N THR A 104 -2.65 11.78 -17.65
CA THR A 104 -1.36 12.37 -17.27
C THR A 104 -0.35 11.28 -16.88
N ALA A 105 -0.78 10.31 -16.08
CA ALA A 105 0.10 9.20 -15.68
C ALA A 105 0.59 8.41 -16.89
N VAL A 106 -0.28 8.07 -17.84
CA VAL A 106 0.08 7.36 -19.08
C VAL A 106 1.06 8.18 -19.91
N GLU A 107 0.83 9.49 -20.08
CA GLU A 107 1.73 10.35 -20.83
C GLU A 107 3.18 10.29 -20.28
N PHE A 108 3.32 10.45 -18.97
CA PHE A 108 4.64 10.38 -18.34
C PHE A 108 5.27 8.99 -18.41
N MET A 109 4.48 7.93 -18.24
CA MET A 109 4.94 6.54 -18.39
C MET A 109 5.42 6.22 -19.80
N GLU A 110 4.69 6.67 -20.83
CA GLU A 110 5.08 6.48 -22.25
C GLU A 110 6.37 7.25 -22.59
N ARG A 111 6.47 8.52 -22.17
CA ARG A 111 7.64 9.36 -22.44
C ARG A 111 8.90 8.89 -21.73
N SER A 112 8.74 8.39 -20.50
CA SER A 112 9.88 7.97 -19.67
C SER A 112 10.32 6.54 -19.93
N GLY A 113 9.42 5.67 -20.39
CA GLY A 113 9.62 4.22 -20.47
C GLY A 113 9.75 3.54 -19.11
N ALA A 114 9.33 4.20 -18.02
CA ALA A 114 9.46 3.69 -16.66
C ALA A 114 8.63 2.41 -16.45
N ASP A 115 9.08 1.56 -15.51
CA ASP A 115 8.34 0.38 -15.07
C ASP A 115 7.29 0.75 -14.03
N ILE A 116 7.57 1.80 -13.22
CA ILE A 116 6.70 2.29 -12.14
C ILE A 116 6.64 3.82 -12.19
N GLY A 117 5.43 4.39 -12.19
CA GLY A 117 5.14 5.78 -11.93
C GLY A 117 4.50 5.96 -10.56
N MET A 118 4.81 7.04 -9.86
CA MET A 118 4.24 7.39 -8.56
C MET A 118 3.64 8.78 -8.64
N CYS A 119 2.35 8.91 -8.30
CA CYS A 119 1.62 10.17 -8.26
C CYS A 119 1.55 10.73 -6.84
N SER A 120 1.23 12.01 -6.70
CA SER A 120 0.99 12.60 -5.39
C SER A 120 -0.18 11.93 -4.68
N LEU A 121 -0.13 11.83 -3.36
CA LEU A 121 -1.22 11.32 -2.53
C LEU A 121 -1.58 12.34 -1.47
N ILE A 122 -2.86 12.66 -1.43
CA ILE A 122 -3.47 13.55 -0.43
C ILE A 122 -4.33 12.70 0.50
N ARG A 123 -4.28 12.98 1.78
CA ARG A 123 -5.28 12.50 2.73
C ARG A 123 -6.36 13.55 2.87
N GLU A 124 -7.59 13.17 2.53
CA GLU A 124 -8.78 13.96 2.80
C GLU A 124 -9.32 13.64 4.20
N THR A 125 -9.85 14.65 4.87
CA THR A 125 -10.47 14.51 6.19
C THR A 125 -11.93 14.99 6.11
N ASP A 126 -12.81 14.42 6.92
CA ASP A 126 -14.18 14.92 7.11
C ASP A 126 -14.12 16.29 7.81
N GLY A 127 -13.79 17.32 7.08
CA GLY A 127 -13.65 18.69 7.54
C GLY A 127 -14.09 19.67 6.47
N ALA A 128 -13.74 20.95 6.63
CA ALA A 128 -14.05 21.96 5.62
C ALA A 128 -13.38 21.61 4.28
N PRO A 129 -14.03 21.94 3.14
CA PRO A 129 -13.44 21.76 1.82
C PRO A 129 -12.05 22.41 1.74
N GLY A 130 -11.04 21.61 1.40
CA GLY A 130 -9.64 22.06 1.31
C GLY A 130 -8.77 21.69 2.52
N ASP A 131 -9.31 21.02 3.53
CA ASP A 131 -8.54 20.50 4.66
C ASP A 131 -7.91 19.15 4.30
N HIS A 132 -6.80 19.20 3.57
CA HIS A 132 -6.10 18.01 3.10
C HIS A 132 -4.61 18.03 3.51
N ILE A 133 -4.08 16.85 3.76
CA ILE A 133 -2.67 16.67 4.12
C ILE A 133 -1.97 15.84 3.04
N TYR A 134 -0.97 16.41 2.38
CA TYR A 134 -0.12 15.66 1.48
C TYR A 134 0.66 14.57 2.22
N LYS A 135 0.48 13.32 1.80
CA LYS A 135 1.29 12.19 2.25
C LYS A 135 2.57 12.09 1.44
N CYS A 136 2.48 12.35 0.15
CA CYS A 136 3.60 12.62 -0.75
C CYS A 136 3.15 13.66 -1.78
N LYS A 137 4.07 14.52 -2.19
CA LYS A 137 3.82 15.60 -3.15
C LYS A 137 4.97 15.64 -4.15
N TYR A 138 4.63 15.72 -5.44
CA TYR A 138 5.59 15.82 -6.52
C TYR A 138 5.25 17.03 -7.39
N ASP A 139 6.11 18.04 -7.37
CA ASP A 139 5.89 19.31 -8.09
C ASP A 139 6.57 19.30 -9.48
N HIS A 140 7.43 18.32 -9.75
CA HIS A 140 8.10 18.12 -11.03
C HIS A 140 8.41 16.64 -11.26
N LEU A 141 8.74 16.27 -12.51
CA LEU A 141 9.13 14.90 -12.86
C LEU A 141 10.47 14.56 -12.19
N ILE A 142 10.46 13.49 -11.39
CA ILE A 142 11.66 12.98 -10.73
C ILE A 142 11.95 11.58 -11.26
N ASN A 143 13.18 11.34 -11.72
CA ASN A 143 13.66 10.01 -12.08
C ASN A 143 14.37 9.39 -10.88
N LEU A 144 14.05 8.16 -10.56
CA LEU A 144 14.60 7.44 -9.42
C LEU A 144 15.19 6.10 -9.84
N SER A 145 16.33 5.76 -9.25
CA SER A 145 16.81 4.39 -9.26
C SER A 145 16.04 3.54 -8.24
N PRO A 146 15.99 2.21 -8.41
CA PRO A 146 15.43 1.28 -7.41
C PRO A 146 16.01 1.50 -6.01
N ASP A 147 17.31 1.62 -5.91
CA ASP A 147 18.03 1.85 -4.65
C ASP A 147 17.57 3.14 -3.94
N MET A 148 17.46 4.25 -4.70
CA MET A 148 16.99 5.51 -4.13
C MET A 148 15.54 5.43 -3.69
N ALA A 149 14.66 4.79 -4.48
CA ALA A 149 13.26 4.63 -4.14
C ALA A 149 13.08 3.83 -2.84
N VAL A 150 13.81 2.73 -2.65
CA VAL A 150 13.78 1.94 -1.42
C VAL A 150 14.33 2.75 -0.24
N LYS A 151 15.44 3.46 -0.39
CA LYS A 151 16.03 4.28 0.69
C LYS A 151 15.10 5.38 1.16
N ILE A 152 14.38 6.05 0.25
CA ILE A 152 13.38 7.07 0.60
C ILE A 152 12.18 6.41 1.28
N MET A 153 11.64 5.31 0.72
CA MET A 153 10.49 4.59 1.27
C MET A 153 10.74 4.07 2.69
N THR A 154 11.98 3.71 3.00
CA THR A 154 12.38 3.18 4.30
C THR A 154 12.97 4.24 5.24
N TYR A 155 12.79 5.52 4.93
CA TYR A 155 13.25 6.65 5.75
C TYR A 155 14.77 6.71 5.98
N GLN A 156 15.55 6.04 5.14
CA GLN A 156 17.02 6.07 5.24
C GLN A 156 17.63 7.32 4.58
N TYR A 157 16.91 7.89 3.62
CA TYR A 157 17.38 9.04 2.86
C TYR A 157 16.27 10.09 2.74
N ASP A 158 16.59 11.33 3.13
CA ASP A 158 15.71 12.48 2.92
C ASP A 158 16.09 13.15 1.60
N ALA A 159 15.24 13.00 0.59
CA ALA A 159 15.39 13.60 -0.73
C ALA A 159 14.51 14.86 -0.90
N GLY A 160 13.94 15.39 0.18
CA GLY A 160 12.90 16.43 0.10
C GLY A 160 11.57 15.94 -0.46
N ILE A 161 11.46 14.65 -0.75
CA ILE A 161 10.21 13.98 -1.17
C ILE A 161 9.94 12.77 -0.28
N LYS A 162 8.69 12.31 -0.29
CA LYS A 162 8.27 11.09 0.41
C LYS A 162 7.81 10.04 -0.59
N ILE A 163 8.20 8.80 -0.37
CA ILE A 163 7.66 7.62 -1.05
C ILE A 163 7.02 6.74 0.03
N ILE A 164 5.78 6.35 -0.20
CA ILE A 164 5.01 5.53 0.74
C ILE A 164 4.68 4.17 0.11
N PRO A 165 4.52 3.10 0.91
CA PRO A 165 4.24 1.77 0.39
C PRO A 165 2.92 1.58 -0.37
N PRO A 166 1.78 2.26 -0.04
CA PRO A 166 0.49 2.00 -0.69
C PRO A 166 0.59 1.91 -2.22
N CYS A 167 -0.10 0.92 -2.80
CA CYS A 167 -0.09 0.69 -4.25
C CYS A 167 -1.00 1.66 -5.01
N THR A 168 -1.91 2.35 -4.33
CA THR A 168 -2.98 3.16 -4.91
C THR A 168 -2.52 4.40 -5.67
N ASN A 169 -1.43 5.01 -5.25
CA ASN A 169 -0.85 6.15 -5.96
C ASN A 169 0.23 5.76 -6.98
N LYS A 170 0.25 4.49 -7.39
CA LYS A 170 1.27 3.95 -8.29
C LYS A 170 0.66 3.39 -9.57
N ILE A 171 1.42 3.58 -10.64
CA ILE A 171 1.13 3.08 -11.97
C ILE A 171 2.22 2.07 -12.32
N TYR A 172 1.81 0.89 -12.76
CA TYR A 172 2.73 -0.18 -13.10
C TYR A 172 2.59 -0.55 -14.57
N LYS A 173 3.71 -0.77 -15.25
CA LYS A 173 3.70 -1.38 -16.58
C LYS A 173 3.29 -2.86 -16.45
N LYS A 174 2.24 -3.29 -17.15
CA LYS A 174 1.71 -4.66 -17.01
C LYS A 174 2.76 -5.72 -17.30
N THR A 175 3.50 -5.57 -18.40
CA THR A 175 4.55 -6.54 -18.79
C THR A 175 5.67 -6.65 -17.76
N PHE A 176 5.91 -5.61 -16.97
CA PHE A 176 6.85 -5.66 -15.84
C PHE A 176 6.28 -6.52 -14.70
N LEU A 177 5.02 -6.28 -14.29
CA LEU A 177 4.37 -7.09 -13.24
C LEU A 177 4.23 -8.57 -13.64
N ASP A 178 3.84 -8.84 -14.89
CA ASP A 178 3.70 -10.20 -15.43
C ASP A 178 5.04 -10.94 -15.41
N GLY A 179 6.13 -10.29 -15.85
CA GLY A 179 7.47 -10.88 -15.86
C GLY A 179 8.03 -11.14 -14.45
N LEU A 180 7.60 -10.36 -13.48
CA LEU A 180 8.00 -10.52 -12.07
C LEU A 180 7.10 -11.53 -11.33
N HIS A 181 5.94 -11.90 -11.88
CA HIS A 181 4.90 -12.65 -11.17
C HIS A 181 4.53 -12.03 -9.82
N ALA A 182 4.56 -10.70 -9.72
CA ALA A 182 4.30 -9.97 -8.48
C ALA A 182 2.86 -10.19 -8.02
N ARG A 183 2.68 -10.56 -6.75
CA ARG A 183 1.37 -10.78 -6.12
C ARG A 183 1.35 -10.23 -4.71
N PHE A 184 0.17 -9.76 -4.32
CA PHE A 184 -0.11 -9.39 -2.94
C PHE A 184 -0.32 -10.63 -2.08
N GLN A 185 -0.09 -10.51 -0.77
CA GLN A 185 -0.42 -11.58 0.17
C GLN A 185 -1.92 -11.54 0.51
N ASN A 186 -2.59 -12.71 0.49
CA ASN A 186 -3.98 -12.82 0.89
C ASN A 186 -4.12 -12.67 2.40
N HIS A 187 -5.25 -12.15 2.87
CA HIS A 187 -5.62 -12.03 4.30
C HIS A 187 -4.58 -11.33 5.18
N MET A 188 -3.69 -10.53 4.63
CA MET A 188 -2.61 -9.88 5.38
C MET A 188 -2.81 -8.35 5.41
N TYR A 189 -2.65 -7.75 6.59
CA TYR A 189 -2.45 -6.30 6.70
C TYR A 189 -1.07 -5.92 6.15
N PHE A 190 -0.90 -4.67 5.73
CA PHE A 190 0.37 -4.17 5.19
C PHE A 190 0.90 -4.94 3.95
N GLN A 191 0.04 -5.68 3.24
CA GLN A 191 0.42 -6.51 2.08
C GLN A 191 1.04 -5.68 0.92
N ASP A 192 0.73 -4.41 0.85
CA ASP A 192 1.26 -3.44 -0.10
C ASP A 192 2.75 -3.10 0.16
N VAL A 193 3.21 -3.23 1.40
CA VAL A 193 4.62 -3.00 1.77
C VAL A 193 5.53 -4.03 1.09
N PHE A 194 5.19 -5.32 1.18
CA PHE A 194 5.96 -6.37 0.51
C PHE A 194 5.90 -6.21 -1.01
N PHE A 195 4.71 -5.92 -1.56
CA PHE A 195 4.54 -5.67 -2.99
C PHE A 195 5.39 -4.50 -3.48
N ALA A 196 5.46 -3.40 -2.71
CA ALA A 196 6.32 -2.25 -3.03
C ALA A 196 7.81 -2.63 -3.01
N PHE A 197 8.26 -3.36 -1.98
CA PHE A 197 9.64 -3.85 -1.92
C PHE A 197 10.01 -4.69 -3.14
N GLN A 198 9.18 -5.70 -3.43
CA GLN A 198 9.38 -6.61 -4.55
C GLN A 198 9.43 -5.87 -5.87
N THR A 199 8.48 -4.98 -6.13
CA THR A 199 8.40 -4.25 -7.40
C THR A 199 9.49 -3.20 -7.52
N PHE A 200 9.82 -2.47 -6.46
CA PHE A 200 10.86 -1.43 -6.52
C PHE A 200 12.24 -2.02 -6.82
N LEU A 201 12.61 -3.12 -6.15
CA LEU A 201 13.94 -3.72 -6.32
C LEU A 201 14.13 -4.40 -7.69
N HIS A 202 13.06 -4.75 -8.38
CA HIS A 202 13.14 -5.35 -9.72
C HIS A 202 12.91 -4.33 -10.85
N ALA A 203 12.40 -3.13 -10.56
CA ALA A 203 12.21 -2.11 -11.58
C ALA A 203 13.56 -1.64 -12.13
N LYS A 204 13.60 -1.32 -13.43
CA LYS A 204 14.76 -0.67 -14.05
C LYS A 204 14.71 0.84 -13.87
N LYS A 205 13.51 1.40 -13.87
CA LYS A 205 13.28 2.83 -13.76
C LYS A 205 11.97 3.13 -13.05
N LEU A 206 12.03 4.06 -12.09
CA LEU A 206 10.88 4.62 -11.40
C LEU A 206 10.83 6.13 -11.65
N ILE A 207 9.62 6.69 -11.67
CA ILE A 207 9.42 8.14 -11.77
C ILE A 207 8.39 8.62 -10.75
N CYS A 208 8.56 9.87 -10.27
CA CYS A 208 7.48 10.60 -9.60
C CYS A 208 6.81 11.52 -10.64
N ILE A 209 5.49 11.42 -10.74
CA ILE A 209 4.66 12.12 -11.72
C ILE A 209 4.04 13.35 -11.04
N PRO A 210 4.29 14.56 -11.56
CA PRO A 210 3.72 15.79 -11.00
C PRO A 210 2.26 16.01 -11.41
N ASN A 211 1.65 16.96 -10.73
CA ASN A 211 0.38 17.63 -11.11
C ASN A 211 -0.89 16.79 -11.02
N VAL A 212 -0.81 15.50 -10.68
CA VAL A 212 -1.98 14.63 -10.49
C VAL A 212 -1.99 13.97 -9.13
N ARG A 213 -3.17 13.81 -8.56
CA ARG A 213 -3.35 13.43 -7.15
C ARG A 213 -4.30 12.26 -7.01
N TYR A 214 -3.88 11.35 -6.16
CA TYR A 214 -4.72 10.33 -5.57
C TYR A 214 -5.27 10.87 -4.24
N HIS A 215 -6.57 10.79 -4.03
CA HIS A 215 -7.26 11.25 -2.83
C HIS A 215 -7.63 10.07 -1.96
N HIS A 216 -6.94 9.94 -0.83
CA HIS A 216 -7.19 8.91 0.17
C HIS A 216 -8.14 9.45 1.25
N PHE A 217 -9.33 8.89 1.30
CA PHE A 217 -10.36 9.28 2.27
C PHE A 217 -10.20 8.50 3.57
N ARG A 218 -10.21 9.21 4.70
CA ARG A 218 -10.12 8.59 6.01
C ARG A 218 -11.49 8.41 6.62
N ARG A 219 -12.07 7.22 6.52
CA ARG A 219 -13.32 6.87 7.22
C ARG A 219 -13.08 6.62 8.69
N GLN A 220 -14.09 6.87 9.54
CA GLN A 220 -14.03 6.57 10.97
C GLN A 220 -13.94 5.06 11.25
N ASP A 221 -14.51 4.22 10.36
CA ASP A 221 -14.54 2.75 10.48
C ASP A 221 -13.42 2.06 9.68
N SER A 222 -12.38 2.78 9.29
CA SER A 222 -11.27 2.21 8.55
C SER A 222 -10.52 1.17 9.40
N ILE A 223 -10.05 0.08 8.76
CA ILE A 223 -9.19 -0.96 9.36
C ILE A 223 -7.97 -0.34 10.09
N ILE A 224 -7.46 0.78 9.59
CA ILE A 224 -6.35 1.54 10.18
C ILE A 224 -6.74 2.23 11.51
N GLN A 225 -8.04 2.26 11.88
CA GLN A 225 -8.52 2.88 13.11
C GLN A 225 -8.88 1.87 14.21
N SER A 226 -8.34 0.67 14.15
CA SER A 226 -8.54 -0.36 15.18
C SER A 226 -7.25 -1.10 15.43
N PHE A 227 -7.10 -1.66 16.63
CA PHE A 227 -6.05 -2.62 16.94
C PHE A 227 -6.64 -4.01 17.09
N SER A 228 -5.96 -5.00 16.55
CA SER A 228 -6.23 -6.41 16.79
C SER A 228 -4.91 -7.19 16.89
N PRO A 229 -4.88 -8.36 17.57
CA PRO A 229 -3.70 -9.22 17.63
C PRO A 229 -3.14 -9.60 16.24
N LYS A 230 -3.99 -9.54 15.21
CA LYS A 230 -3.60 -9.80 13.84
C LYS A 230 -2.53 -8.80 13.33
N HIS A 231 -2.52 -7.56 13.80
CA HIS A 231 -1.46 -6.60 13.43
C HIS A 231 -0.08 -7.10 13.84
N ILE A 232 0.03 -7.79 15.00
CA ILE A 232 1.29 -8.35 15.49
C ILE A 232 1.71 -9.58 14.65
N SER A 233 0.78 -10.50 14.37
CA SER A 233 1.08 -11.70 13.56
C SER A 233 1.44 -11.34 12.13
N ASP A 234 0.74 -10.39 11.53
CA ASP A 234 1.00 -9.95 10.17
C ASP A 234 2.31 -9.15 10.07
N PHE A 235 2.71 -8.44 11.13
CA PHE A 235 4.03 -7.84 11.23
C PHE A 235 5.13 -8.90 11.12
N VAL A 236 5.03 -10.00 11.88
CA VAL A 236 6.02 -11.09 11.80
C VAL A 236 6.04 -11.68 10.39
N GLN A 237 4.86 -11.95 9.82
CA GLN A 237 4.75 -12.52 8.48
C GLN A 237 5.36 -11.59 7.43
N LEU A 238 5.04 -10.28 7.45
CA LEU A 238 5.57 -9.29 6.53
C LEU A 238 7.10 -9.26 6.54
N PHE A 239 7.69 -9.12 7.73
CA PHE A 239 9.13 -8.97 7.85
C PHE A 239 9.88 -10.27 7.60
N SER A 240 9.29 -11.42 7.89
CA SER A 240 9.82 -12.71 7.46
C SER A 240 9.84 -12.84 5.93
N LEU A 241 8.78 -12.41 5.24
CA LEU A 241 8.71 -12.39 3.78
C LEU A 241 9.75 -11.45 3.16
N ILE A 242 9.90 -10.22 3.68
CA ILE A 242 10.90 -9.26 3.19
C ILE A 242 12.31 -9.82 3.40
N SER A 243 12.62 -10.36 4.59
CA SER A 243 13.92 -10.96 4.88
C SER A 243 14.24 -12.13 3.96
N ALA A 244 13.28 -13.05 3.79
CA ALA A 244 13.44 -14.19 2.89
C ALA A 244 13.67 -13.75 1.45
N PHE A 245 12.87 -12.82 0.96
CA PHE A 245 13.00 -12.26 -0.38
C PHE A 245 14.36 -11.58 -0.60
N LEU A 246 14.82 -10.75 0.32
CA LEU A 246 16.13 -10.10 0.21
C LEU A 246 17.29 -11.10 0.22
N LYS A 247 17.17 -12.19 0.98
CA LYS A 247 18.17 -13.28 0.98
C LYS A 247 18.16 -14.07 -0.32
N ASP A 248 16.97 -14.36 -0.85
CA ASP A 248 16.79 -15.09 -2.12
C ASP A 248 17.43 -14.36 -3.30
N ILE A 249 17.27 -13.03 -3.37
CA ILE A 249 17.89 -12.21 -4.42
C ILE A 249 19.32 -11.76 -4.10
N GLY A 250 19.91 -12.20 -2.98
CA GLY A 250 21.29 -11.88 -2.58
C GLY A 250 21.51 -10.42 -2.17
N LEU A 251 20.48 -9.72 -1.73
CA LEU A 251 20.55 -8.30 -1.39
C LEU A 251 20.31 -8.01 0.11
N TYR A 252 20.27 -9.04 0.97
CA TYR A 252 19.96 -8.85 2.39
C TYR A 252 20.97 -7.91 3.08
N GLU A 253 22.26 -8.17 2.95
CA GLU A 253 23.32 -7.35 3.57
C GLU A 253 23.26 -5.87 3.10
N ARG A 254 22.98 -5.68 1.80
CA ARG A 254 22.86 -4.34 1.23
C ARG A 254 21.69 -3.53 1.80
N TYR A 255 20.56 -4.20 2.05
CA TYR A 255 19.31 -3.54 2.49
C TYR A 255 18.95 -3.84 3.94
N GLN A 256 19.84 -4.45 4.73
CA GLN A 256 19.60 -4.79 6.14
C GLN A 256 19.20 -3.55 6.96
N HIS A 257 19.90 -2.43 6.76
CA HIS A 257 19.56 -1.16 7.42
C HIS A 257 18.17 -0.66 7.03
N ASN A 258 17.82 -0.72 5.74
CA ASN A 258 16.47 -0.37 5.25
C ASN A 258 15.41 -1.26 5.87
N TYR A 259 15.68 -2.54 5.96
CA TYR A 259 14.84 -3.54 6.59
C TYR A 259 14.61 -3.22 8.08
N TYR A 260 15.66 -2.94 8.85
CA TYR A 260 15.55 -2.60 10.26
C TYR A 260 14.81 -1.28 10.49
N ARG A 261 15.04 -0.26 9.66
CA ARG A 261 14.29 1.01 9.71
C ARG A 261 12.79 0.81 9.45
N LEU A 262 12.46 -0.06 8.52
CA LEU A 262 11.08 -0.38 8.24
C LEU A 262 10.44 -1.17 9.39
N CYS A 263 11.14 -2.15 9.97
CA CYS A 263 10.72 -2.85 11.19
C CYS A 263 10.40 -1.85 12.31
N GLU A 264 11.32 -0.89 12.57
CA GLU A 264 11.13 0.16 13.56
C GLU A 264 9.86 0.96 13.30
N HIS A 265 9.64 1.39 12.05
CA HIS A 265 8.48 2.19 11.67
C HIS A 265 7.16 1.44 11.96
N PHE A 266 7.04 0.20 11.51
CA PHE A 266 5.82 -0.60 11.71
C PHE A 266 5.63 -1.05 13.16
N TYR A 267 6.71 -1.37 13.86
CA TYR A 267 6.65 -1.65 15.30
C TYR A 267 6.09 -0.44 16.07
N ASN A 268 6.57 0.77 15.77
CA ASN A 268 6.06 1.99 16.39
C ASN A 268 4.59 2.28 16.05
N ILE A 269 4.12 1.90 14.85
CA ILE A 269 2.69 1.98 14.50
C ILE A 269 1.90 1.07 15.42
N ILE A 270 2.28 -0.20 15.56
CA ILE A 270 1.60 -1.19 16.42
C ILE A 270 1.55 -0.71 17.87
N ILE A 271 2.68 -0.25 18.41
CA ILE A 271 2.74 0.26 19.80
C ILE A 271 1.78 1.45 19.98
N ARG A 272 1.77 2.40 19.03
CA ARG A 272 0.85 3.54 19.09
C ARG A 272 -0.61 3.11 19.03
N GLU A 273 -0.95 2.15 18.20
CA GLU A 273 -2.32 1.62 18.08
C GLU A 273 -2.76 0.89 19.35
N ILE A 274 -1.86 0.13 19.99
CA ILE A 274 -2.14 -0.48 21.29
C ILE A 274 -2.50 0.61 22.32
N PHE A 275 -1.71 1.69 22.41
CA PHE A 275 -2.00 2.77 23.35
C PHE A 275 -3.30 3.52 23.02
N GLN A 276 -3.63 3.65 21.75
CA GLN A 276 -4.81 4.40 21.28
C GLN A 276 -6.11 3.62 21.44
N PHE A 277 -6.10 2.32 21.15
CA PHE A 277 -7.33 1.54 20.98
C PHE A 277 -7.58 0.50 22.07
N VAL A 278 -6.54 0.02 22.77
CA VAL A 278 -6.73 -0.92 23.88
C VAL A 278 -7.01 -0.15 25.17
N GLN A 279 -8.10 -0.46 25.85
CA GLN A 279 -8.52 0.26 27.06
C GLN A 279 -7.90 -0.32 28.34
N SER A 280 -7.81 -1.65 28.44
CA SER A 280 -7.29 -2.34 29.62
C SER A 280 -5.78 -2.21 29.73
N GLU A 281 -5.29 -1.73 30.88
CA GLU A 281 -3.85 -1.59 31.13
C GLU A 281 -3.12 -2.95 31.16
N ASP A 282 -3.79 -4.01 31.59
CA ASP A 282 -3.21 -5.37 31.61
C ASP A 282 -3.12 -5.94 30.19
N GLU A 283 -4.16 -5.73 29.36
CA GLU A 283 -4.09 -6.07 27.94
C GLU A 283 -3.04 -5.27 27.20
N LYS A 284 -2.90 -3.96 27.46
CA LYS A 284 -1.81 -3.13 26.88
C LYS A 284 -0.45 -3.74 27.18
N LYS A 285 -0.18 -4.07 28.45
CA LYS A 285 1.09 -4.70 28.86
C LYS A 285 1.30 -6.02 28.15
N GLN A 286 0.26 -6.85 28.04
CA GLN A 286 0.32 -8.12 27.34
C GLN A 286 0.65 -7.92 25.86
N TYR A 287 -0.05 -7.04 25.14
CA TYR A 287 0.19 -6.79 23.72
C TYR A 287 1.56 -6.16 23.46
N ILE A 288 2.05 -5.26 24.32
CA ILE A 288 3.40 -4.71 24.21
C ILE A 288 4.45 -5.83 24.34
N ARG A 289 4.32 -6.73 25.32
CA ARG A 289 5.22 -7.89 25.47
C ARG A 289 5.17 -8.81 24.24
N THR A 290 3.97 -9.10 23.72
CA THR A 290 3.80 -9.90 22.52
C THR A 290 4.43 -9.23 21.30
N SER A 291 4.26 -7.90 21.14
CA SER A 291 4.87 -7.13 20.05
C SER A 291 6.39 -7.13 20.13
N PHE A 292 6.95 -7.05 21.33
CA PHE A 292 8.40 -7.14 21.52
C PHE A 292 8.93 -8.54 21.19
N SER A 293 8.21 -9.59 21.59
CA SER A 293 8.55 -10.96 21.22
C SER A 293 8.46 -11.18 19.70
N ALA A 294 7.50 -10.55 19.03
CA ALA A 294 7.38 -10.56 17.58
C ALA A 294 8.56 -9.85 16.90
N LEU A 295 8.99 -8.71 17.41
CA LEU A 295 10.15 -7.99 16.90
C LEU A 295 11.42 -8.88 16.95
N LYS A 296 11.66 -9.57 18.06
CA LYS A 296 12.79 -10.48 18.22
C LYS A 296 12.80 -11.66 17.25
N GLN A 297 11.66 -12.03 16.67
CA GLN A 297 11.59 -13.10 15.66
C GLN A 297 12.09 -12.64 14.29
N VAL A 298 12.03 -11.35 14.00
CA VAL A 298 12.31 -10.81 12.66
C VAL A 298 13.60 -10.00 12.59
N VAL A 299 14.19 -9.61 13.73
CA VAL A 299 15.47 -8.89 13.79
C VAL A 299 16.47 -9.59 14.70
N ASN A 300 17.77 -9.47 14.40
CA ASN A 300 18.81 -9.65 15.39
C ASN A 300 18.79 -8.42 16.30
N LEU A 301 18.46 -8.60 17.58
CA LEU A 301 18.19 -7.48 18.48
C LEU A 301 19.44 -6.61 18.72
N ASP A 302 20.63 -7.20 18.83
CA ASP A 302 21.85 -6.46 19.08
C ASP A 302 22.19 -5.56 17.87
N GLU A 303 22.19 -6.12 16.66
CA GLU A 303 22.38 -5.37 15.43
C GLU A 303 21.30 -4.30 15.22
N TYR A 304 20.02 -4.67 15.49
CA TYR A 304 18.90 -3.75 15.36
C TYR A 304 19.06 -2.53 16.28
N LEU A 305 19.54 -2.70 17.51
CA LEU A 305 19.74 -1.61 18.45
C LEU A 305 20.87 -0.67 18.04
N GLU A 306 21.84 -1.12 17.27
CA GLU A 306 22.88 -0.26 16.66
C GLU A 306 22.28 0.68 15.60
N TYR A 307 21.27 0.20 14.85
CA TYR A 307 20.59 0.97 13.80
C TYR A 307 19.38 1.77 14.30
N ALA A 308 18.81 1.40 15.44
CA ALA A 308 17.65 2.08 16.00
C ALA A 308 18.00 3.54 16.38
N THR A 309 17.49 4.47 15.61
CA THR A 309 17.82 5.91 15.75
C THR A 309 17.01 6.62 16.82
N ALA A 310 16.06 5.94 17.47
CA ALA A 310 15.08 6.63 18.26
C ALA A 310 15.31 6.44 19.76
N GLU A 311 15.60 7.54 20.43
CA GLU A 311 15.43 7.71 21.86
C GLU A 311 14.03 7.23 22.33
N LYS A 312 12.99 7.41 21.49
CA LYS A 312 11.63 6.91 21.73
C LYS A 312 11.56 5.38 21.72
N LEU A 313 12.26 4.70 20.81
CA LEU A 313 12.28 3.24 20.76
C LEU A 313 13.01 2.68 21.98
N ARG A 314 14.12 3.29 22.39
CA ARG A 314 14.82 2.95 23.63
C ARG A 314 13.90 3.11 24.84
N GLN A 315 13.13 4.18 24.92
CA GLN A 315 12.17 4.41 26.01
C GLN A 315 11.05 3.34 26.04
N HIS A 316 10.63 2.80 24.91
CA HIS A 316 9.59 1.77 24.84
C HIS A 316 10.13 0.35 25.01
N ILE A 317 11.33 0.07 24.51
CA ILE A 317 11.96 -1.25 24.56
C ILE A 317 12.80 -1.44 25.84
N GLN A 318 13.50 -0.42 26.32
CA GLN A 318 14.42 -0.49 27.45
C GLN A 318 13.78 -1.01 28.76
N PRO A 319 12.54 -0.66 29.12
CA PRO A 319 11.87 -1.26 30.26
C PRO A 319 11.65 -2.76 30.14
N HIS A 320 11.51 -3.27 28.91
CA HIS A 320 11.27 -4.70 28.60
C HIS A 320 12.56 -5.51 28.46
N ILE A 321 13.68 -4.87 28.10
CA ILE A 321 15.02 -5.51 28.06
C ILE A 321 15.54 -5.73 29.49
N GLN A 322 15.22 -4.84 30.43
CA GLN A 322 15.67 -4.93 31.84
C GLN A 322 14.82 -5.89 32.66
N ASP A 323 13.66 -6.30 32.19
CA ASP A 323 12.82 -7.31 32.82
C ASP A 323 13.34 -8.71 32.45
N THR A 324 14.31 -9.20 33.28
CA THR A 324 14.96 -10.52 33.12
C THR A 324 14.01 -11.72 33.16
N THR A 325 12.71 -11.49 33.38
CA THR A 325 11.68 -12.52 33.32
C THR A 325 11.19 -12.81 31.87
N LEU A 326 11.73 -12.13 30.88
CA LEU A 326 11.38 -12.29 29.45
C LEU A 326 12.30 -13.26 28.67
N TYR A 327 13.22 -13.98 29.37
CA TYR A 327 14.06 -15.05 28.78
C TYR A 327 13.46 -16.43 28.98
#